data_611cbba91097aa0c9dde2fba68367ebc
#
_entry.id   611cbba91097aa0c9dde2fba68367ebc
#
_cell.length_a   1.000
_cell.length_b   1.000
_cell.length_c   1.000
_cell.angle_alpha   90.00
_cell.angle_beta   90.00
_cell.angle_gamma   90.00
#
_symmetry.space_group_name_H-M   'P 1'
#
loop_
_entity.id
_entity.type
_entity.pdbx_description
1 polymer ?
#
loop_
_entity_poly.entity_id
_entity_poly.type
_entity_poly.pdbx_seq_one_letter_code
_entity_poly.pdbx_strand_id
1 'polypeptide(L)'
;EIGNIPDRICRALAASAGLPSGTPGPVHINCEFRDPLVPEDSQSESACEAVEGKRRAGVSVYPMHFLRDPLSENILDPERATVVIAGQGAEEAVLEWAARSRVPVFAEPMVCGVPEDVRIPFQQTLLDDEEITGLFEQIIVTGRPTLSRPVQAVCASGKRVVVVASYGEWPDLHGSASCVVPSLQESDCVDEARQLPLLEALRERVKEVRAGIEERIASYGDTPSALGVMDIVWQLCPRIFLGASNPVRIADLIAHRHENASGPTQVWSNRGLAGIDGNTSTALGWASACARLEGADYSAVTAVMGDLTFLHDASGLGLPRGEEFPPLRVIVLDDSGGSIFESLEHGRTAPVEMYERYFGVSQRADISALGAAYGVKTRTISSLTQLREILTSPVEGLEILHLPISRPTKDIAHLRSL
;
A
#
# COMPACT_ATOMS: atom_id res chain seq x y z
N GLU A 1 34.58 16.72 17.38
CA GLU A 1 33.11 16.77 17.36
C GLU A 1 32.48 15.70 16.39
N ILE A 2 33.21 15.20 15.38
CA ILE A 2 32.77 14.10 14.50
C ILE A 2 32.41 12.84 15.30
N GLY A 3 33.09 12.62 16.44
CA GLY A 3 32.85 11.47 17.31
C GLY A 3 31.44 11.32 17.88
N ASN A 4 30.60 12.38 17.86
CA ASN A 4 29.25 12.35 18.40
C ASN A 4 28.15 12.26 17.33
N ILE A 5 28.51 12.32 16.04
CA ILE A 5 27.53 12.25 14.94
C ILE A 5 26.79 10.90 14.94
N PRO A 6 27.46 9.73 15.05
CA PRO A 6 26.77 8.45 15.08
C PRO A 6 25.73 8.36 16.21
N ASP A 7 26.05 8.85 17.41
CA ASP A 7 25.14 8.79 18.55
C ASP A 7 23.91 9.67 18.34
N ARG A 8 24.09 10.85 17.71
CA ARG A 8 22.97 11.75 17.36
C ARG A 8 22.06 11.13 16.28
N ILE A 9 22.66 10.51 15.26
CA ILE A 9 21.91 9.79 14.22
C ILE A 9 21.16 8.60 14.84
N CYS A 10 21.80 7.81 15.69
CA CYS A 10 21.14 6.71 16.39
C CYS A 10 19.94 7.17 17.22
N ARG A 11 20.06 8.30 17.94
CA ARG A 11 18.92 8.89 18.69
C ARG A 11 17.80 9.35 17.77
N ALA A 12 18.13 9.97 16.63
CA ALA A 12 17.14 10.39 15.65
C ALA A 12 16.42 9.18 15.03
N LEU A 13 17.16 8.14 14.66
CA LEU A 13 16.59 6.89 14.17
C LEU A 13 15.73 6.19 15.22
N ALA A 14 16.19 6.13 16.48
CA ALA A 14 15.39 5.59 17.57
C ALA A 14 14.08 6.38 17.75
N ALA A 15 14.15 7.72 17.75
CA ALA A 15 12.96 8.57 17.86
C ALA A 15 12.02 8.39 16.67
N SER A 16 12.54 8.26 15.43
CA SER A 16 11.70 8.01 14.24
C SER A 16 11.01 6.65 14.30
N ALA A 17 11.66 5.66 14.91
CA ALA A 17 11.10 4.33 15.15
C ALA A 17 10.21 4.26 16.41
N GLY A 18 9.99 5.37 17.10
CA GLY A 18 9.18 5.42 18.31
C GLY A 18 9.88 4.89 19.57
N LEU A 19 11.20 4.82 19.60
CA LEU A 19 11.95 4.30 20.74
C LEU A 19 12.49 5.46 21.63
N PRO A 20 12.33 5.45 22.95
CA PRO A 20 11.56 4.46 23.76
C PRO A 20 10.08 4.84 23.92
N SER A 21 9.62 5.98 23.35
CA SER A 21 8.29 6.56 23.62
C SER A 21 7.09 5.72 23.21
N GLY A 22 7.28 4.71 22.36
CA GLY A 22 6.21 3.95 21.73
C GLY A 22 5.50 4.69 20.59
N THR A 23 5.93 5.90 20.24
CA THR A 23 5.27 6.74 19.21
C THR A 23 6.27 7.06 18.09
N PRO A 24 6.27 6.31 16.96
CA PRO A 24 7.11 6.61 15.81
C PRO A 24 6.64 7.90 15.11
N GLY A 25 7.59 8.60 14.51
CA GLY A 25 7.27 9.82 13.80
C GLY A 25 8.47 10.38 13.02
N PRO A 26 8.25 11.41 12.20
CA PRO A 26 9.33 12.05 11.48
C PRO A 26 10.29 12.77 12.44
N VAL A 27 11.57 12.73 12.09
CA VAL A 27 12.61 13.51 12.77
C VAL A 27 13.31 14.43 11.78
N HIS A 28 13.67 15.61 12.24
CA HIS A 28 14.43 16.58 11.46
C HIS A 28 15.85 16.65 12.02
N ILE A 29 16.84 16.42 11.16
CA ILE A 29 18.27 16.58 11.48
C ILE A 29 18.77 17.80 10.73
N ASN A 30 19.11 18.87 11.46
CA ASN A 30 19.77 20.04 10.90
C ASN A 30 21.28 19.86 10.99
N CYS A 31 21.96 19.83 9.84
CA CYS A 31 23.41 19.73 9.74
C CYS A 31 24.00 21.09 9.36
N GLU A 32 24.60 21.77 10.31
CA GLU A 32 25.31 23.02 10.08
C GLU A 32 26.77 22.73 9.78
N PHE A 33 27.24 23.25 8.66
CA PHE A 33 28.63 23.13 8.23
C PHE A 33 29.37 24.45 8.45
N ARG A 34 30.68 24.37 8.71
CA ARG A 34 31.60 25.51 8.84
C ARG A 34 32.55 25.52 7.67
N ASP A 35 33.00 26.68 7.27
CA ASP A 35 34.06 26.80 6.28
C ASP A 35 35.40 26.19 6.80
N PRO A 36 36.20 25.61 5.93
CA PRO A 36 35.93 25.35 4.52
C PRO A 36 34.92 24.20 4.32
N LEU A 37 34.00 24.34 3.33
CA LEU A 37 32.96 23.33 3.05
C LEU A 37 33.50 22.08 2.31
N VAL A 38 34.73 22.15 1.84
CA VAL A 38 35.42 21.02 1.21
C VAL A 38 36.40 20.45 2.23
N PRO A 39 36.30 19.16 2.59
CA PRO A 39 37.26 18.54 3.50
C PRO A 39 38.64 18.39 2.82
N GLU A 40 39.70 18.47 3.60
CA GLU A 40 41.03 18.04 3.16
C GLU A 40 41.05 16.51 3.05
N ASP A 41 41.79 15.95 2.06
CA ASP A 41 41.81 14.52 1.76
C ASP A 41 42.10 13.66 3.01
N SER A 42 43.03 14.08 3.87
CA SER A 42 43.34 13.40 5.13
C SER A 42 42.20 13.39 6.16
N GLN A 43 41.25 14.32 6.07
CA GLN A 43 40.12 14.41 7.00
C GLN A 43 38.97 13.50 6.61
N SER A 44 38.80 13.19 5.30
CA SER A 44 37.75 12.31 4.82
C SER A 44 38.02 10.85 5.20
N GLU A 45 39.23 10.37 5.09
CA GLU A 45 39.64 9.02 5.49
C GLU A 45 39.50 8.82 7.01
N SER A 46 39.97 9.76 7.81
CA SER A 46 39.86 9.71 9.27
C SER A 46 38.41 9.76 9.76
N ALA A 47 37.51 10.48 9.07
CA ALA A 47 36.08 10.51 9.39
C ALA A 47 35.41 9.17 9.10
N CYS A 48 35.71 8.53 7.99
CA CYS A 48 35.20 7.19 7.63
C CYS A 48 35.62 6.13 8.65
N GLU A 49 36.92 6.11 9.01
CA GLU A 49 37.45 5.20 10.03
C GLU A 49 36.80 5.39 11.41
N ALA A 50 36.57 6.66 11.81
CA ALA A 50 35.90 6.97 13.07
C ALA A 50 34.44 6.51 13.11
N VAL A 51 33.72 6.54 11.98
CA VAL A 51 32.35 6.02 11.85
C VAL A 51 32.34 4.49 11.86
N GLU A 52 33.24 3.84 11.12
CA GLU A 52 33.33 2.38 11.08
C GLU A 52 33.72 1.77 12.44
N GLY A 53 34.65 2.40 13.15
CA GLY A 53 35.03 1.97 14.49
C GLY A 53 33.89 2.01 15.52
N LYS A 54 32.93 2.93 15.36
CA LYS A 54 31.75 3.07 16.25
C LYS A 54 30.54 2.21 15.88
N ARG A 55 30.48 1.64 14.68
CA ARG A 55 29.43 0.69 14.30
C ARG A 55 29.30 -0.53 15.24
N ARG A 56 30.31 -0.80 16.06
CA ARG A 56 30.36 -1.94 16.99
C ARG A 56 29.78 -1.65 18.38
N ALA A 57 29.52 -0.42 18.75
CA ALA A 57 28.97 -0.02 20.04
C ALA A 57 27.54 0.51 19.86
N GLY A 58 26.60 -0.36 19.46
CA GLY A 58 25.20 0.00 19.35
C GLY A 58 24.58 0.22 20.73
N VAL A 59 23.85 1.30 20.90
CA VAL A 59 22.97 1.49 22.07
C VAL A 59 21.71 0.67 21.82
N SER A 60 21.43 -0.30 22.69
CA SER A 60 20.16 -1.02 22.68
C SER A 60 19.08 -0.15 23.31
N VAL A 61 18.08 0.22 22.51
CA VAL A 61 16.91 0.98 22.99
C VAL A 61 15.70 0.03 22.94
N TYR A 62 15.04 -0.11 24.07
CA TYR A 62 13.86 -0.97 24.18
C TYR A 62 12.60 -0.10 24.16
N PRO A 63 11.54 -0.51 23.44
CA PRO A 63 10.27 0.19 23.46
C PRO A 63 9.61 0.09 24.84
N MET A 64 8.98 1.16 25.28
CA MET A 64 8.07 1.11 26.43
C MET A 64 6.73 0.56 25.91
N HIS A 65 6.39 -0.66 26.30
CA HIS A 65 5.08 -1.22 26.01
C HIS A 65 4.14 -0.94 27.17
N PHE A 66 3.04 -0.29 26.89
CA PHE A 66 1.91 -0.25 27.81
C PHE A 66 1.17 -1.60 27.65
N LEU A 67 1.52 -2.56 28.49
CA LEU A 67 0.82 -3.83 28.53
C LEU A 67 -0.53 -3.61 29.22
N ARG A 68 -1.60 -4.08 28.60
CA ARG A 68 -2.89 -4.25 29.25
C ARG A 68 -2.75 -5.35 30.32
N ASP A 69 -3.43 -5.21 31.45
CA ASP A 69 -3.42 -6.23 32.49
C ASP A 69 -3.91 -7.58 31.90
N PRO A 70 -3.12 -8.65 31.98
CA PRO A 70 -3.52 -9.98 31.48
C PRO A 70 -4.81 -10.52 32.12
N LEU A 71 -5.18 -10.02 33.29
CA LEU A 71 -6.41 -10.36 33.99
C LEU A 71 -7.59 -9.45 33.62
N SER A 72 -7.42 -8.53 32.66
CA SER A 72 -8.51 -7.67 32.24
C SER A 72 -9.62 -8.47 31.58
N GLU A 73 -10.86 -7.99 31.77
CA GLU A 73 -12.04 -8.57 31.14
C GLU A 73 -11.95 -8.56 29.61
N ASN A 74 -12.65 -9.48 28.96
CA ASN A 74 -12.82 -9.50 27.50
C ASN A 74 -13.35 -8.16 27.00
N ILE A 75 -12.61 -7.49 26.11
CA ILE A 75 -13.04 -6.22 25.52
C ILE A 75 -13.96 -6.42 24.33
N LEU A 76 -14.06 -7.64 23.81
CA LEU A 76 -14.96 -8.00 22.74
C LEU A 76 -16.27 -8.51 23.35
N ASP A 77 -17.34 -8.29 22.62
CA ASP A 77 -18.61 -8.93 22.93
C ASP A 77 -18.65 -10.28 22.19
N PRO A 78 -18.58 -11.42 22.90
CA PRO A 78 -18.48 -12.72 22.26
C PRO A 78 -19.75 -13.11 21.48
N GLU A 79 -20.91 -12.57 21.85
CA GLU A 79 -22.17 -12.86 21.20
C GLU A 79 -22.38 -12.13 19.86
N ARG A 80 -21.46 -11.21 19.51
CA ARG A 80 -21.57 -10.42 18.28
C ARG A 80 -20.78 -11.03 17.14
N ALA A 81 -21.41 -11.13 15.99
CA ALA A 81 -20.73 -11.40 14.73
C ALA A 81 -19.70 -10.28 14.45
N THR A 82 -18.44 -10.66 14.30
CA THR A 82 -17.29 -9.74 14.30
C THR A 82 -16.52 -9.84 13.00
N VAL A 83 -16.01 -8.71 12.51
CA VAL A 83 -15.08 -8.64 11.39
C VAL A 83 -13.84 -7.83 11.78
N VAL A 84 -12.71 -8.11 11.11
CA VAL A 84 -11.51 -7.26 11.16
C VAL A 84 -11.45 -6.41 9.91
N ILE A 85 -11.18 -5.12 10.07
CA ILE A 85 -10.82 -4.19 9.00
C ILE A 85 -9.34 -3.81 9.19
N ALA A 86 -8.52 -4.22 8.23
CA ALA A 86 -7.08 -4.08 8.27
C ALA A 86 -6.58 -3.11 7.20
N GLY A 87 -5.93 -2.03 7.61
CA GLY A 87 -5.26 -1.07 6.73
C GLY A 87 -3.75 -1.17 6.79
N GLN A 88 -3.06 -0.31 6.04
CA GLN A 88 -1.60 -0.28 6.05
C GLN A 88 -1.06 -0.16 7.48
N GLY A 89 -0.07 -1.01 7.81
CA GLY A 89 0.49 -1.09 9.15
C GLY A 89 -0.35 -1.90 10.13
N ALA A 90 -1.27 -2.74 9.64
CA ALA A 90 -2.02 -3.69 10.47
C ALA A 90 -1.09 -4.59 11.27
N GLU A 91 -1.47 -4.86 12.51
CA GLU A 91 -0.68 -5.68 13.43
C GLU A 91 -0.83 -7.16 13.12
N GLU A 92 0.30 -7.84 12.88
CA GLU A 92 0.34 -9.27 12.56
C GLU A 92 -0.37 -10.12 13.63
N ALA A 93 -0.18 -9.78 14.91
CA ALA A 93 -0.85 -10.46 16.02
C ALA A 93 -2.39 -10.41 15.93
N VAL A 94 -2.97 -9.34 15.37
CA VAL A 94 -4.42 -9.24 15.15
C VAL A 94 -4.86 -10.16 14.01
N LEU A 95 -4.07 -10.25 12.94
CA LEU A 95 -4.35 -11.13 11.80
C LEU A 95 -4.27 -12.60 12.20
N GLU A 96 -3.29 -12.97 13.00
CA GLU A 96 -3.17 -14.31 13.59
C GLU A 96 -4.32 -14.63 14.56
N TRP A 97 -4.70 -13.67 15.39
CA TRP A 97 -5.86 -13.79 16.28
C TRP A 97 -7.15 -14.05 15.47
N ALA A 98 -7.36 -13.28 14.39
CA ALA A 98 -8.51 -13.44 13.52
C ALA A 98 -8.59 -14.85 12.91
N ALA A 99 -7.45 -15.40 12.47
CA ALA A 99 -7.38 -16.77 11.94
C ALA A 99 -7.76 -17.81 13.00
N ARG A 100 -7.18 -17.71 14.21
CA ARG A 100 -7.50 -18.62 15.31
C ARG A 100 -8.98 -18.56 15.73
N SER A 101 -9.58 -17.36 15.67
CA SER A 101 -10.95 -17.08 16.08
C SER A 101 -11.96 -17.20 14.94
N ARG A 102 -11.54 -17.59 13.73
CA ARG A 102 -12.38 -17.69 12.53
C ARG A 102 -13.09 -16.38 12.16
N VAL A 103 -12.49 -15.25 12.48
CA VAL A 103 -13.04 -13.91 12.22
C VAL A 103 -12.66 -13.46 10.82
N PRO A 104 -13.63 -13.07 9.95
CA PRO A 104 -13.35 -12.57 8.61
C PRO A 104 -12.51 -11.30 8.64
N VAL A 105 -11.55 -11.19 7.72
CA VAL A 105 -10.64 -10.05 7.60
C VAL A 105 -10.81 -9.37 6.24
N PHE A 106 -11.31 -8.15 6.25
CA PHE A 106 -11.26 -7.23 5.11
C PHE A 106 -9.95 -6.44 5.18
N ALA A 107 -9.12 -6.56 4.15
CA ALA A 107 -7.79 -5.97 4.17
C ALA A 107 -7.51 -5.12 2.94
N GLU A 108 -6.92 -3.94 3.15
CA GLU A 108 -6.39 -3.13 2.06
C GLU A 108 -5.25 -3.87 1.34
N PRO A 109 -4.98 -3.58 0.04
CA PRO A 109 -3.97 -4.29 -0.77
C PRO A 109 -2.57 -4.33 -0.14
N MET A 110 -2.20 -3.32 0.67
CA MET A 110 -0.90 -3.23 1.34
C MET A 110 -0.76 -4.16 2.54
N VAL A 111 -1.85 -4.80 2.98
CA VAL A 111 -1.82 -5.74 4.10
C VAL A 111 -1.52 -7.14 3.59
N CYS A 112 -0.25 -7.49 3.62
CA CYS A 112 0.21 -8.85 3.33
C CYS A 112 0.13 -9.75 4.56
N GLY A 113 0.15 -11.06 4.36
CA GLY A 113 0.18 -12.02 5.49
C GLY A 113 -1.18 -12.30 6.14
N VAL A 114 -2.29 -11.81 5.60
CA VAL A 114 -3.62 -12.24 6.06
C VAL A 114 -3.82 -13.71 5.71
N PRO A 115 -4.10 -14.60 6.69
CA PRO A 115 -4.37 -16.01 6.40
C PRO A 115 -5.57 -16.20 5.47
N GLU A 116 -5.41 -17.04 4.45
CA GLU A 116 -6.40 -17.22 3.37
C GLU A 116 -7.75 -17.75 3.87
N ASP A 117 -7.73 -18.49 4.97
CA ASP A 117 -8.94 -19.06 5.58
C ASP A 117 -9.86 -18.04 6.23
N VAL A 118 -9.40 -16.81 6.43
CA VAL A 118 -10.22 -15.70 6.96
C VAL A 118 -10.20 -14.45 6.06
N ARG A 119 -9.39 -14.42 5.02
CA ARG A 119 -9.31 -13.29 4.09
C ARG A 119 -10.59 -13.15 3.29
N ILE A 120 -11.15 -11.95 3.28
CA ILE A 120 -12.29 -11.55 2.46
C ILE A 120 -11.82 -10.48 1.47
N PRO A 121 -11.64 -10.81 0.19
CA PRO A 121 -11.26 -9.85 -0.84
C PRO A 121 -12.43 -8.95 -1.24
N PHE A 122 -12.18 -7.99 -2.14
CA PHE A 122 -13.20 -7.12 -2.75
C PHE A 122 -13.96 -6.24 -1.76
N GLN A 123 -13.27 -5.75 -0.74
CA GLN A 123 -13.89 -5.00 0.35
C GLN A 123 -14.69 -3.78 -0.10
N GLN A 124 -14.30 -3.09 -1.19
CA GLN A 124 -15.06 -1.93 -1.67
C GLN A 124 -16.46 -2.31 -2.17
N THR A 125 -16.60 -3.46 -2.81
CA THR A 125 -17.88 -3.98 -3.32
C THR A 125 -18.71 -4.54 -2.16
N LEU A 126 -18.11 -5.40 -1.36
CA LEU A 126 -18.82 -6.09 -0.28
C LEU A 126 -19.29 -5.16 0.85
N LEU A 127 -18.48 -4.16 1.21
CA LEU A 127 -18.84 -3.22 2.28
C LEU A 127 -19.71 -2.05 1.79
N ASP A 128 -20.00 -1.96 0.49
CA ASP A 128 -21.02 -1.05 -0.07
C ASP A 128 -22.43 -1.71 -0.08
N ASP A 129 -22.50 -3.02 0.15
CA ASP A 129 -23.72 -3.81 0.22
C ASP A 129 -24.31 -3.81 1.64
N GLU A 130 -25.52 -3.26 1.81
CA GLU A 130 -26.20 -3.18 3.09
C GLU A 130 -26.59 -4.56 3.66
N GLU A 131 -26.86 -5.56 2.83
CA GLU A 131 -27.15 -6.92 3.27
C GLU A 131 -25.90 -7.55 3.90
N ILE A 132 -24.75 -7.36 3.29
CA ILE A 132 -23.46 -7.83 3.81
C ILE A 132 -23.07 -7.10 5.09
N THR A 133 -23.18 -5.78 5.10
CA THR A 133 -22.84 -5.00 6.31
C THR A 133 -23.82 -5.23 7.45
N GLY A 134 -25.03 -5.70 7.16
CA GLY A 134 -26.01 -6.14 8.14
C GLY A 134 -25.65 -7.45 8.87
N LEU A 135 -24.75 -8.27 8.33
CA LEU A 135 -24.39 -9.57 8.89
C LEU A 135 -23.50 -9.51 10.15
N PHE A 136 -22.85 -8.39 10.40
CA PHE A 136 -21.95 -8.25 11.55
C PHE A 136 -22.25 -7.00 12.37
N GLU A 137 -21.90 -7.03 13.65
CA GLU A 137 -22.26 -6.03 14.65
C GLU A 137 -21.07 -5.42 15.36
N GLN A 138 -19.90 -6.05 15.23
CA GLN A 138 -18.65 -5.64 15.87
C GLN A 138 -17.51 -5.60 14.84
N ILE A 139 -16.69 -4.58 14.93
CA ILE A 139 -15.57 -4.32 14.03
C ILE A 139 -14.31 -4.16 14.86
N ILE A 140 -13.26 -4.87 14.48
CA ILE A 140 -11.90 -4.64 14.97
C ILE A 140 -11.13 -3.91 13.87
N VAL A 141 -10.59 -2.73 14.18
CA VAL A 141 -9.79 -1.95 13.25
C VAL A 141 -8.33 -2.06 13.64
N THR A 142 -7.46 -2.40 12.69
CA THR A 142 -6.00 -2.44 12.87
C THR A 142 -5.29 -1.79 11.68
N GLY A 143 -4.13 -1.14 11.94
CA GLY A 143 -3.47 -0.31 10.94
C GLY A 143 -4.30 0.92 10.57
N ARG A 144 -4.10 1.45 9.36
CA ARG A 144 -4.77 2.68 8.88
C ARG A 144 -5.61 2.40 7.63
N PRO A 145 -6.84 1.94 7.74
CA PRO A 145 -7.72 1.68 6.61
C PRO A 145 -8.34 2.99 6.08
N THR A 146 -7.62 3.68 5.20
CA THR A 146 -8.01 5.01 4.70
C THR A 146 -8.37 5.03 3.21
N LEU A 147 -8.40 3.87 2.55
CA LEU A 147 -8.42 3.80 1.10
C LEU A 147 -9.82 4.02 0.51
N SER A 148 -10.86 3.44 1.10
CA SER A 148 -12.19 3.41 0.49
C SER A 148 -13.30 4.02 1.37
N ARG A 149 -14.29 4.65 0.73
CA ARG A 149 -15.47 5.22 1.39
C ARG A 149 -16.36 4.14 2.06
N PRO A 150 -16.63 2.97 1.46
CA PRO A 150 -17.41 1.90 2.11
C PRO A 150 -16.81 1.47 3.45
N VAL A 151 -15.49 1.28 3.52
CA VAL A 151 -14.79 0.97 4.78
C VAL A 151 -15.04 2.04 5.83
N GLN A 152 -14.92 3.33 5.46
CA GLN A 152 -15.18 4.43 6.38
C GLN A 152 -16.65 4.49 6.82
N ALA A 153 -17.59 4.28 5.90
CA ALA A 153 -19.01 4.27 6.19
C ALA A 153 -19.38 3.16 7.19
N VAL A 154 -18.83 1.97 7.02
CA VAL A 154 -19.04 0.84 7.92
C VAL A 154 -18.48 1.13 9.32
N CYS A 155 -17.30 1.71 9.43
CA CYS A 155 -16.74 2.13 10.73
C CYS A 155 -17.62 3.19 11.42
N ALA A 156 -18.31 4.05 10.64
CA ALA A 156 -19.20 5.10 11.16
C ALA A 156 -20.67 4.65 11.36
N SER A 157 -21.00 3.39 11.08
CA SER A 157 -22.41 2.90 11.02
C SER A 157 -23.09 2.69 12.38
N GLY A 158 -22.45 3.05 13.49
CA GLY A 158 -22.98 2.85 14.84
C GLY A 158 -22.75 1.44 15.40
N LYS A 159 -22.05 0.57 14.68
CA LYS A 159 -21.59 -0.72 15.18
C LYS A 159 -20.56 -0.54 16.30
N ARG A 160 -20.34 -1.58 17.09
CA ARG A 160 -19.24 -1.56 18.07
C ARG A 160 -17.90 -1.59 17.35
N VAL A 161 -17.07 -0.58 17.58
CA VAL A 161 -15.72 -0.48 16.96
C VAL A 161 -14.65 -0.60 18.05
N VAL A 162 -13.77 -1.57 17.92
CA VAL A 162 -12.58 -1.76 18.76
C VAL A 162 -11.35 -1.47 17.89
N VAL A 163 -10.57 -0.47 18.28
CA VAL A 163 -9.34 -0.12 17.57
C VAL A 163 -8.15 -0.73 18.28
N VAL A 164 -7.33 -1.49 17.54
CA VAL A 164 -6.05 -2.00 18.02
C VAL A 164 -4.93 -1.15 17.43
N ALA A 165 -4.23 -0.42 18.30
CA ALA A 165 -3.13 0.46 17.93
C ALA A 165 -2.06 0.42 19.02
N SER A 166 -0.93 -0.20 18.73
CA SER A 166 0.18 -0.40 19.68
C SER A 166 0.95 0.89 20.00
N TYR A 167 0.79 1.92 19.16
CA TYR A 167 1.49 3.20 19.32
C TYR A 167 0.80 4.35 18.55
N GLY A 168 1.11 5.58 18.94
CA GLY A 168 0.75 6.79 18.19
C GLY A 168 -0.73 7.16 18.28
N GLU A 169 -1.18 7.86 17.26
CA GLU A 169 -2.59 8.17 17.07
C GLU A 169 -3.31 6.98 16.43
N TRP A 170 -4.47 6.64 16.96
CA TRP A 170 -5.28 5.57 16.42
C TRP A 170 -6.17 6.06 15.25
N PRO A 171 -6.46 5.18 14.27
CA PRO A 171 -7.28 5.52 13.12
C PRO A 171 -8.78 5.53 13.50
N ASP A 172 -9.32 6.70 13.75
CA ASP A 172 -10.75 6.89 14.05
C ASP A 172 -11.24 8.22 13.48
N LEU A 173 -11.40 8.27 12.17
CA LEU A 173 -11.80 9.49 11.44
C LEU A 173 -13.18 10.02 11.86
N HIS A 174 -14.05 9.18 12.42
CA HIS A 174 -15.43 9.52 12.74
C HIS A 174 -15.70 9.61 14.23
N GLY A 175 -14.70 9.37 15.09
CA GLY A 175 -14.90 9.30 16.52
C GLY A 175 -15.84 8.17 16.94
N SER A 176 -15.81 7.05 16.21
CA SER A 176 -16.74 5.92 16.40
C SER A 176 -16.16 4.80 17.28
N ALA A 177 -14.89 4.88 17.64
CA ALA A 177 -14.24 3.87 18.49
C ALA A 177 -14.94 3.75 19.85
N SER A 178 -15.45 2.57 20.13
CA SER A 178 -16.00 2.22 21.44
C SER A 178 -14.92 1.89 22.47
N CYS A 179 -13.78 1.40 21.98
CA CYS A 179 -12.62 1.02 22.77
C CYS A 179 -11.35 1.11 21.92
N VAL A 180 -10.24 1.56 22.54
CA VAL A 180 -8.91 1.57 21.92
C VAL A 180 -7.97 0.80 22.83
N VAL A 181 -7.25 -0.18 22.27
CA VAL A 181 -6.32 -1.03 23.04
C VAL A 181 -4.99 -1.17 22.31
N PRO A 182 -3.89 -1.36 23.03
CA PRO A 182 -2.58 -1.55 22.41
C PRO A 182 -2.43 -2.93 21.73
N SER A 183 -3.17 -3.92 22.16
CA SER A 183 -3.13 -5.29 21.61
C SER A 183 -4.37 -6.06 22.02
N LEU A 184 -4.69 -7.13 21.28
CA LEU A 184 -5.60 -8.18 21.73
C LEU A 184 -4.85 -9.17 22.64
N GLN A 185 -5.56 -9.74 23.61
CA GLN A 185 -5.05 -10.74 24.53
C GLN A 185 -5.77 -12.08 24.33
N GLU A 186 -5.28 -13.15 24.94
CA GLU A 186 -5.92 -14.47 24.89
C GLU A 186 -7.34 -14.48 25.50
N SER A 187 -7.59 -13.57 26.47
CA SER A 187 -8.92 -13.37 27.05
C SER A 187 -9.91 -12.71 26.09
N ASP A 188 -9.44 -12.02 25.04
CA ASP A 188 -10.30 -11.38 24.07
C ASP A 188 -10.74 -12.41 23.03
N CYS A 189 -11.93 -12.94 23.22
CA CYS A 189 -12.50 -14.02 22.42
C CYS A 189 -13.87 -13.67 21.89
N VAL A 190 -14.26 -14.34 20.83
CA VAL A 190 -15.58 -14.31 20.22
C VAL A 190 -16.12 -15.73 20.11
N ASP A 191 -17.44 -15.89 20.06
CA ASP A 191 -18.07 -17.20 19.90
C ASP A 191 -17.90 -17.69 18.46
N GLU A 192 -17.21 -18.77 18.25
CA GLU A 192 -16.99 -19.39 16.92
C GLU A 192 -18.32 -19.74 16.24
N ALA A 193 -19.35 -20.11 17.00
CA ALA A 193 -20.68 -20.38 16.48
C ALA A 193 -21.33 -19.15 15.81
N ARG A 194 -20.90 -17.95 16.16
CA ARG A 194 -21.31 -16.71 15.48
C ARG A 194 -20.46 -16.39 14.26
N GLN A 195 -19.18 -16.75 14.29
CA GLN A 195 -18.23 -16.39 13.22
C GLN A 195 -18.35 -17.30 12.01
N LEU A 196 -18.53 -18.61 12.19
CA LEU A 196 -18.58 -19.56 11.08
C LEU A 196 -19.68 -19.27 10.06
N PRO A 197 -20.96 -19.02 10.46
CA PRO A 197 -21.99 -18.67 9.49
C PRO A 197 -21.71 -17.35 8.76
N LEU A 198 -21.14 -16.35 9.44
CA LEU A 198 -20.73 -15.09 8.83
C LEU A 198 -19.66 -15.32 7.76
N LEU A 199 -18.62 -16.09 8.10
CA LEU A 199 -17.51 -16.39 7.19
C LEU A 199 -17.99 -17.15 5.94
N GLU A 200 -18.93 -18.11 6.11
CA GLU A 200 -19.53 -18.86 5.01
C GLU A 200 -20.36 -17.94 4.10
N ALA A 201 -21.21 -17.10 4.66
CA ALA A 201 -22.03 -16.14 3.90
C ALA A 201 -21.15 -15.17 3.08
N LEU A 202 -20.10 -14.63 3.70
CA LEU A 202 -19.15 -13.75 3.02
C LEU A 202 -18.41 -14.48 1.88
N ARG A 203 -18.03 -15.73 2.07
CA ARG A 203 -17.36 -16.53 1.03
C ARG A 203 -18.26 -16.84 -0.16
N GLU A 204 -19.53 -17.10 0.07
CA GLU A 204 -20.49 -17.29 -1.04
C GLU A 204 -20.62 -15.99 -1.86
N ARG A 205 -20.76 -14.86 -1.19
CA ARG A 205 -20.84 -13.56 -1.87
C ARG A 205 -19.56 -13.21 -2.63
N VAL A 206 -18.39 -13.56 -2.06
CA VAL A 206 -17.09 -13.43 -2.74
C VAL A 206 -17.05 -14.20 -4.07
N LYS A 207 -17.65 -15.39 -4.16
CA LYS A 207 -17.69 -16.17 -5.40
C LYS A 207 -18.48 -15.44 -6.50
N GLU A 208 -19.62 -14.85 -6.15
CA GLU A 208 -20.44 -14.09 -7.08
C GLU A 208 -19.72 -12.84 -7.60
N VAL A 209 -19.16 -12.04 -6.67
CA VAL A 209 -18.39 -10.84 -7.02
C VAL A 209 -17.17 -11.19 -7.88
N ARG A 210 -16.46 -12.26 -7.54
CA ARG A 210 -15.31 -12.76 -8.33
C ARG A 210 -15.72 -13.07 -9.76
N ALA A 211 -16.81 -13.81 -9.95
CA ALA A 211 -17.28 -14.15 -11.30
C ALA A 211 -17.59 -12.90 -12.14
N GLY A 212 -18.22 -11.89 -11.55
CA GLY A 212 -18.49 -10.62 -12.23
C GLY A 212 -17.20 -9.84 -12.58
N ILE A 213 -16.20 -9.86 -11.69
CA ILE A 213 -14.89 -9.22 -11.94
C ILE A 213 -14.18 -9.93 -13.09
N GLU A 214 -14.12 -11.27 -13.06
CA GLU A 214 -13.47 -12.10 -14.11
C GLU A 214 -14.16 -11.90 -15.47
N GLU A 215 -15.50 -11.88 -15.51
CA GLU A 215 -16.26 -11.58 -16.71
C GLU A 215 -15.92 -10.18 -17.26
N ARG A 216 -15.85 -9.19 -16.39
CA ARG A 216 -15.51 -7.82 -16.79
C ARG A 216 -14.09 -7.73 -17.35
N ILE A 217 -13.11 -8.34 -16.72
CA ILE A 217 -11.73 -8.40 -17.23
C ILE A 217 -11.70 -9.12 -18.59
N ALA A 218 -12.35 -10.28 -18.70
CA ALA A 218 -12.40 -11.05 -19.91
C ALA A 218 -13.05 -10.30 -21.09
N SER A 219 -13.98 -9.39 -20.82
CA SER A 219 -14.65 -8.59 -21.86
C SER A 219 -13.71 -7.69 -22.66
N TYR A 220 -12.52 -7.39 -22.15
CA TYR A 220 -11.49 -6.61 -22.85
C TYR A 220 -10.64 -7.48 -23.81
N GLY A 221 -10.68 -8.80 -23.67
CA GLY A 221 -9.80 -9.70 -24.43
C GLY A 221 -8.34 -9.40 -24.17
N ASP A 222 -7.57 -9.14 -25.23
CA ASP A 222 -6.14 -8.81 -25.13
C ASP A 222 -5.85 -7.30 -25.08
N THR A 223 -6.89 -6.45 -25.11
CA THR A 223 -6.74 -4.99 -25.04
C THR A 223 -6.35 -4.55 -23.62
N PRO A 224 -5.29 -3.74 -23.45
CA PRO A 224 -4.92 -3.24 -22.16
C PRO A 224 -6.04 -2.41 -21.50
N SER A 225 -6.39 -2.79 -20.28
CA SER A 225 -7.29 -2.05 -19.40
C SER A 225 -6.68 -2.00 -18.01
N ALA A 226 -7.07 -1.01 -17.21
CA ALA A 226 -6.54 -0.88 -15.86
C ALA A 226 -6.80 -2.14 -15.00
N LEU A 227 -7.96 -2.79 -15.20
CA LEU A 227 -8.31 -4.04 -14.52
C LEU A 227 -7.42 -5.20 -14.98
N GLY A 228 -7.31 -5.41 -16.30
CA GLY A 228 -6.52 -6.52 -16.86
C GLY A 228 -5.02 -6.38 -16.55
N VAL A 229 -4.49 -5.16 -16.56
CA VAL A 229 -3.10 -4.90 -16.16
C VAL A 229 -2.89 -5.21 -14.68
N MET A 230 -3.77 -4.72 -13.80
CA MET A 230 -3.65 -4.95 -12.37
C MET A 230 -3.80 -6.44 -12.01
N ASP A 231 -4.71 -7.16 -12.67
CA ASP A 231 -4.88 -8.60 -12.50
C ASP A 231 -3.59 -9.37 -12.84
N ILE A 232 -2.97 -9.07 -13.98
CA ILE A 232 -1.71 -9.70 -14.41
C ILE A 232 -0.57 -9.37 -13.43
N VAL A 233 -0.45 -8.13 -13.02
CA VAL A 233 0.57 -7.69 -12.06
C VAL A 233 0.39 -8.42 -10.73
N TRP A 234 -0.84 -8.54 -10.25
CA TRP A 234 -1.15 -9.23 -8.99
C TRP A 234 -0.83 -10.72 -9.02
N GLN A 235 -1.01 -11.36 -10.17
CA GLN A 235 -0.67 -12.78 -10.36
C GLN A 235 0.83 -13.04 -10.44
N LEU A 236 1.59 -12.16 -11.12
CA LEU A 236 2.95 -12.44 -11.55
C LEU A 236 4.03 -11.73 -10.74
N CYS A 237 3.72 -10.61 -10.08
CA CYS A 237 4.72 -9.78 -9.44
C CYS A 237 4.77 -10.02 -7.93
N PRO A 238 5.89 -10.50 -7.37
CA PRO A 238 6.01 -10.75 -5.93
C PRO A 238 6.11 -9.45 -5.12
N ARG A 239 6.60 -8.36 -5.71
CA ARG A 239 6.72 -7.04 -5.08
C ARG A 239 6.06 -5.97 -5.92
N ILE A 240 5.06 -5.34 -5.36
CA ILE A 240 4.25 -4.35 -6.06
C ILE A 240 4.28 -3.03 -5.30
N PHE A 241 4.67 -1.95 -5.99
CA PHE A 241 4.44 -0.59 -5.52
C PHE A 241 3.21 -0.01 -6.22
N LEU A 242 2.20 0.34 -5.45
CA LEU A 242 0.96 0.93 -5.96
C LEU A 242 1.02 2.46 -5.83
N GLY A 243 1.04 3.15 -6.96
CA GLY A 243 0.93 4.60 -6.99
C GLY A 243 -0.39 5.09 -6.41
N ALA A 244 -0.37 6.27 -5.84
CA ALA A 244 -1.57 6.95 -5.40
C ALA A 244 -2.58 7.13 -6.55
N SER A 245 -3.81 7.56 -6.24
CA SER A 245 -4.94 7.71 -7.18
C SER A 245 -5.60 6.36 -7.54
N ASN A 246 -5.88 6.08 -8.82
CA ASN A 246 -6.62 4.90 -9.28
C ASN A 246 -5.88 3.56 -9.08
N PRO A 247 -4.56 3.44 -9.30
CA PRO A 247 -3.90 2.13 -9.21
C PRO A 247 -4.14 1.39 -7.89
N VAL A 248 -3.95 2.06 -6.74
CA VAL A 248 -4.18 1.43 -5.44
C VAL A 248 -5.66 1.11 -5.19
N ARG A 249 -6.59 1.89 -5.77
CA ARG A 249 -8.04 1.65 -5.65
C ARG A 249 -8.51 0.51 -6.54
N ILE A 250 -7.92 0.36 -7.71
CA ILE A 250 -8.18 -0.77 -8.61
C ILE A 250 -7.69 -2.06 -7.97
N ALA A 251 -6.49 -2.04 -7.37
CA ALA A 251 -6.02 -3.19 -6.60
C ALA A 251 -6.99 -3.58 -5.48
N ASP A 252 -7.53 -2.60 -4.74
CA ASP A 252 -8.50 -2.83 -3.67
C ASP A 252 -9.85 -3.40 -4.15
N LEU A 253 -10.21 -3.12 -5.42
CA LEU A 253 -11.43 -3.66 -6.03
C LEU A 253 -11.28 -5.09 -6.54
N ILE A 254 -10.11 -5.47 -7.08
CA ILE A 254 -9.97 -6.73 -7.81
C ILE A 254 -8.92 -7.68 -7.24
N ALA A 255 -8.06 -7.21 -6.35
CA ALA A 255 -6.95 -8.00 -5.84
C ALA A 255 -7.44 -9.20 -5.04
N HIS A 256 -7.22 -10.39 -5.58
CA HIS A 256 -7.45 -11.65 -4.90
C HIS A 256 -6.38 -12.66 -5.31
N ARG A 257 -6.21 -13.70 -4.52
CA ARG A 257 -5.29 -14.77 -4.87
C ARG A 257 -5.97 -15.73 -5.83
N HIS A 258 -5.35 -15.93 -6.99
CA HIS A 258 -5.77 -16.98 -7.92
C HIS A 258 -5.30 -18.35 -7.42
N GLU A 259 -6.07 -19.40 -7.69
CA GLU A 259 -5.78 -20.76 -7.20
C GLU A 259 -4.37 -21.27 -7.58
N ASN A 260 -3.85 -20.83 -8.73
CA ASN A 260 -2.56 -21.24 -9.26
C ASN A 260 -1.47 -20.18 -9.20
N ALA A 261 -1.69 -19.08 -8.48
CA ALA A 261 -0.74 -17.98 -8.36
C ALA A 261 -0.31 -17.77 -6.90
N SER A 262 0.98 -17.48 -6.71
CA SER A 262 1.50 -17.18 -5.37
C SER A 262 0.97 -15.85 -4.81
N GLY A 263 0.53 -14.94 -5.71
CA GLY A 263 0.19 -13.56 -5.37
C GLY A 263 1.42 -12.76 -4.91
N PRO A 264 1.27 -11.46 -4.64
CA PRO A 264 2.36 -10.65 -4.13
C PRO A 264 2.68 -11.01 -2.67
N THR A 265 3.98 -11.05 -2.37
CA THR A 265 4.48 -11.23 -0.99
C THR A 265 4.63 -9.90 -0.26
N GLN A 266 4.84 -8.82 -1.02
CA GLN A 266 4.98 -7.47 -0.50
C GLN A 266 4.27 -6.47 -1.41
N VAL A 267 3.39 -5.67 -0.82
CA VAL A 267 2.70 -4.57 -1.51
C VAL A 267 2.92 -3.29 -0.72
N TRP A 268 3.32 -2.24 -1.40
CA TRP A 268 3.58 -0.94 -0.80
C TRP A 268 2.86 0.19 -1.53
N SER A 269 2.52 1.24 -0.80
CA SER A 269 1.94 2.48 -1.35
C SER A 269 2.19 3.64 -0.40
N ASN A 270 2.37 4.84 -0.93
CA ASN A 270 2.49 6.06 -0.12
C ASN A 270 1.09 6.49 0.35
N ARG A 271 0.67 6.00 1.53
CA ARG A 271 -0.66 6.24 2.08
C ARG A 271 -0.77 7.36 3.11
N GLY A 272 0.36 7.92 3.58
CA GLY A 272 0.36 9.00 4.59
C GLY A 272 -0.54 10.16 4.18
N LEU A 273 -0.09 11.01 3.27
CA LEU A 273 -0.89 12.08 2.66
C LEU A 273 -1.55 11.66 1.33
N ALA A 274 -1.23 10.48 0.83
CA ALA A 274 -1.74 9.90 -0.42
C ALA A 274 -1.55 10.80 -1.66
N GLY A 275 -0.49 11.63 -1.66
CA GLY A 275 -0.11 12.49 -2.78
C GLY A 275 0.42 11.71 -3.98
N ILE A 276 0.37 12.31 -5.16
CA ILE A 276 0.95 11.75 -6.39
C ILE A 276 2.44 12.09 -6.56
N ASP A 277 2.98 12.92 -5.69
CA ASP A 277 4.41 13.27 -5.60
C ASP A 277 5.25 12.14 -5.01
N GLY A 278 6.52 12.06 -5.38
CA GLY A 278 7.51 11.14 -4.82
C GLY A 278 7.25 9.65 -5.04
N ASN A 279 6.32 9.24 -5.91
CA ASN A 279 5.97 7.83 -6.10
C ASN A 279 7.06 7.06 -6.86
N THR A 280 7.62 7.65 -7.92
CA THR A 280 8.73 7.06 -8.69
C THR A 280 9.98 6.94 -7.81
N SER A 281 10.30 8.02 -7.09
CA SER A 281 11.44 8.07 -6.16
C SER A 281 11.31 7.04 -5.03
N THR A 282 10.12 6.84 -4.47
CA THR A 282 9.87 5.82 -3.43
C THR A 282 10.04 4.41 -3.99
N ALA A 283 9.48 4.12 -5.17
CA ALA A 283 9.62 2.81 -5.80
C ALA A 283 11.09 2.49 -6.10
N LEU A 284 11.85 3.48 -6.59
CA LEU A 284 13.28 3.36 -6.86
C LEU A 284 14.09 3.12 -5.57
N GLY A 285 13.79 3.87 -4.51
CA GLY A 285 14.43 3.71 -3.21
C GLY A 285 14.16 2.33 -2.59
N TRP A 286 12.92 1.85 -2.69
CA TRP A 286 12.56 0.50 -2.23
C TRP A 286 13.26 -0.59 -3.03
N ALA A 287 13.27 -0.50 -4.36
CA ALA A 287 14.00 -1.43 -5.22
C ALA A 287 15.51 -1.45 -4.90
N SER A 288 16.11 -0.27 -4.67
CA SER A 288 17.54 -0.16 -4.29
C SER A 288 17.81 -0.82 -2.94
N ALA A 289 16.94 -0.65 -1.96
CA ALA A 289 17.08 -1.27 -0.65
C ALA A 289 16.99 -2.81 -0.74
N CYS A 290 15.99 -3.33 -1.45
CA CYS A 290 15.82 -4.77 -1.66
C CYS A 290 17.03 -5.38 -2.39
N ALA A 291 17.49 -4.76 -3.47
CA ALA A 291 18.65 -5.23 -4.22
C ALA A 291 19.93 -5.31 -3.36
N ARG A 292 20.13 -4.35 -2.44
CA ARG A 292 21.27 -4.35 -1.52
C ARG A 292 21.16 -5.41 -0.41
N LEU A 293 19.95 -5.67 0.07
CA LEU A 293 19.73 -6.60 1.19
C LEU A 293 19.72 -8.06 0.73
N GLU A 294 19.19 -8.34 -0.46
CA GLU A 294 18.97 -9.70 -0.96
C GLU A 294 20.01 -10.15 -1.99
N GLY A 295 20.76 -9.22 -2.57
CA GLY A 295 21.80 -9.55 -3.54
C GLY A 295 21.27 -10.29 -4.77
N ALA A 296 21.82 -11.47 -5.08
CA ALA A 296 21.44 -12.27 -6.25
C ALA A 296 20.03 -12.87 -6.18
N ASP A 297 19.44 -12.98 -4.99
CA ASP A 297 18.11 -13.55 -4.78
C ASP A 297 16.99 -12.49 -4.93
N TYR A 298 17.37 -11.26 -5.29
CA TYR A 298 16.43 -10.15 -5.43
C TYR A 298 15.40 -10.38 -6.55
N SER A 299 14.13 -10.32 -6.17
CA SER A 299 13.02 -10.25 -7.11
C SER A 299 12.67 -8.79 -7.40
N ALA A 300 12.60 -8.41 -8.67
CA ALA A 300 12.37 -7.03 -9.09
C ALA A 300 11.08 -6.44 -8.49
N VAL A 301 11.11 -5.16 -8.17
CA VAL A 301 9.90 -4.39 -7.82
C VAL A 301 9.18 -4.02 -9.12
N THR A 302 7.85 -4.14 -9.11
CA THR A 302 6.97 -3.62 -10.16
C THR A 302 6.13 -2.49 -9.59
N ALA A 303 6.34 -1.27 -10.06
CA ALA A 303 5.54 -0.11 -9.69
C ALA A 303 4.42 0.09 -10.72
N VAL A 304 3.19 0.31 -10.25
CA VAL A 304 2.04 0.63 -11.11
C VAL A 304 1.53 2.02 -10.73
N MET A 305 1.51 2.95 -11.66
CA MET A 305 1.06 4.32 -11.42
C MET A 305 0.37 4.92 -12.63
N GLY A 306 -0.46 5.94 -12.43
CA GLY A 306 -1.07 6.71 -13.51
C GLY A 306 -0.07 7.67 -14.17
N ASP A 307 -0.43 8.17 -15.35
CA ASP A 307 0.34 9.14 -16.13
C ASP A 307 0.67 10.40 -15.33
N LEU A 308 -0.31 11.03 -14.68
CA LEU A 308 -0.08 12.22 -13.85
C LEU A 308 0.83 11.96 -12.66
N THR A 309 0.69 10.80 -12.01
CA THR A 309 1.56 10.39 -10.90
C THR A 309 3.01 10.23 -11.37
N PHE A 310 3.21 9.59 -12.52
CA PHE A 310 4.52 9.43 -13.14
C PHE A 310 5.14 10.76 -13.54
N LEU A 311 4.38 11.62 -14.22
CA LEU A 311 4.84 12.94 -14.65
C LEU A 311 5.18 13.86 -13.48
N HIS A 312 4.42 13.77 -12.39
CA HIS A 312 4.62 14.59 -11.20
C HIS A 312 5.96 14.32 -10.49
N ASP A 313 6.45 13.08 -10.58
CA ASP A 313 7.75 12.65 -10.01
C ASP A 313 8.71 12.13 -11.09
N ALA A 314 8.65 12.70 -12.30
CA ALA A 314 9.56 12.33 -13.39
C ALA A 314 11.03 12.63 -13.05
N SER A 315 11.30 13.63 -12.21
CA SER A 315 12.65 13.93 -11.73
C SER A 315 13.26 12.80 -10.90
N GLY A 316 12.44 11.92 -10.33
CA GLY A 316 12.88 10.69 -9.65
C GLY A 316 13.61 9.70 -10.56
N LEU A 317 13.51 9.84 -11.89
CA LEU A 317 14.30 9.08 -12.87
C LEU A 317 15.76 9.54 -12.95
N GLY A 318 16.10 10.68 -12.36
CA GLY A 318 17.48 11.22 -12.40
C GLY A 318 18.41 10.46 -11.48
N LEU A 319 19.44 9.80 -12.04
CA LEU A 319 20.53 9.23 -11.29
C LEU A 319 21.85 9.94 -11.60
N PRO A 320 22.75 10.10 -10.62
CA PRO A 320 24.10 10.58 -10.86
C PRO A 320 24.86 9.67 -11.82
N ARG A 321 25.80 10.23 -12.58
CA ARG A 321 26.69 9.44 -13.42
C ARG A 321 27.53 8.50 -12.54
N GLY A 322 27.55 7.22 -12.89
CA GLY A 322 28.28 6.19 -12.14
C GLY A 322 27.42 5.41 -11.15
N GLU A 323 26.15 5.80 -10.95
CA GLU A 323 25.18 4.99 -10.24
C GLU A 323 24.39 4.12 -11.23
N GLU A 324 23.99 2.92 -10.77
CA GLU A 324 23.19 1.99 -11.56
C GLU A 324 21.77 1.92 -11.02
N PHE A 325 20.80 1.82 -11.93
CA PHE A 325 19.42 1.58 -11.55
C PHE A 325 19.25 0.17 -11.01
N PRO A 326 18.54 0.00 -9.87
CA PRO A 326 18.14 -1.33 -9.41
C PRO A 326 17.14 -1.95 -10.39
N PRO A 327 16.98 -3.29 -10.40
CA PRO A 327 15.92 -3.96 -11.15
C PRO A 327 14.52 -3.47 -10.74
N LEU A 328 13.91 -2.61 -11.55
CA LEU A 328 12.61 -1.98 -11.31
C LEU A 328 11.84 -1.85 -12.62
N ARG A 329 10.59 -2.25 -12.62
CA ARG A 329 9.63 -1.93 -13.68
C ARG A 329 8.67 -0.86 -13.23
N VAL A 330 8.48 0.17 -14.03
CA VAL A 330 7.46 1.19 -13.83
C VAL A 330 6.40 1.05 -14.92
N ILE A 331 5.23 0.56 -14.56
CA ILE A 331 4.05 0.47 -15.41
C ILE A 331 3.29 1.78 -15.30
N VAL A 332 3.20 2.51 -16.41
CA VAL A 332 2.45 3.76 -16.48
C VAL A 332 1.12 3.50 -17.19
N LEU A 333 0.03 3.53 -16.43
CA LEU A 333 -1.33 3.48 -16.93
C LEU A 333 -1.71 4.88 -17.41
N ASP A 334 -1.66 5.09 -18.72
CA ASP A 334 -1.94 6.38 -19.35
C ASP A 334 -3.41 6.43 -19.78
N ASP A 335 -4.25 6.98 -18.93
CA ASP A 335 -5.67 7.19 -19.20
C ASP A 335 -6.00 8.66 -19.56
N SER A 336 -4.97 9.41 -19.92
CA SER A 336 -5.00 10.81 -20.32
C SER A 336 -5.50 11.74 -19.24
N GLY A 337 -5.00 11.59 -18.01
CA GLY A 337 -5.15 12.60 -16.98
C GLY A 337 -5.76 12.15 -15.65
N GLY A 338 -6.51 13.05 -15.00
CA GLY A 338 -7.04 12.86 -13.65
C GLY A 338 -8.37 12.12 -13.61
N SER A 339 -8.49 10.94 -14.19
CA SER A 339 -9.73 10.16 -14.27
C SER A 339 -10.36 9.81 -12.92
N ILE A 340 -9.59 9.82 -11.84
CA ILE A 340 -10.12 9.60 -10.49
C ILE A 340 -11.26 10.57 -10.14
N PHE A 341 -11.19 11.80 -10.62
CA PHE A 341 -12.19 12.84 -10.33
C PHE A 341 -13.52 12.62 -11.08
N GLU A 342 -13.55 11.78 -12.13
CA GLU A 342 -14.79 11.41 -12.82
C GLU A 342 -15.75 10.64 -11.91
N SER A 343 -15.21 9.86 -10.96
CA SER A 343 -16.02 9.09 -10.01
C SER A 343 -16.64 9.95 -8.91
N LEU A 344 -16.18 11.20 -8.77
CA LEU A 344 -16.66 12.15 -7.76
C LEU A 344 -17.82 13.00 -8.31
N GLU A 345 -18.41 13.78 -7.43
CA GLU A 345 -19.54 14.67 -7.72
C GLU A 345 -19.22 15.63 -8.88
N HIS A 346 -17.99 16.14 -8.94
CA HIS A 346 -17.52 17.05 -9.99
C HIS A 346 -17.53 16.40 -11.39
N GLY A 347 -17.15 15.12 -11.49
CA GLY A 347 -17.16 14.40 -12.75
C GLY A 347 -18.57 14.13 -13.30
N ARG A 348 -19.59 14.15 -12.41
CA ARG A 348 -20.99 13.93 -12.79
C ARG A 348 -21.76 15.21 -13.12
N THR A 349 -21.34 16.34 -12.55
CA THR A 349 -22.12 17.60 -12.59
C THR A 349 -21.44 18.71 -13.38
N ALA A 350 -20.12 18.70 -13.53
CA ALA A 350 -19.39 19.73 -14.26
C ALA A 350 -19.58 19.57 -15.79
N PRO A 351 -19.69 20.66 -16.54
CA PRO A 351 -19.56 20.62 -17.99
C PRO A 351 -18.24 19.96 -18.41
N VAL A 352 -18.26 19.15 -19.47
CA VAL A 352 -17.08 18.37 -19.92
C VAL A 352 -15.84 19.24 -20.11
N GLU A 353 -15.99 20.41 -20.72
CA GLU A 353 -14.86 21.34 -20.95
C GLU A 353 -14.24 21.85 -19.63
N MET A 354 -15.08 22.12 -18.61
CA MET A 354 -14.61 22.50 -17.29
C MET A 354 -13.93 21.32 -16.58
N TYR A 355 -14.52 20.14 -16.69
CA TYR A 355 -13.93 18.93 -16.12
C TYR A 355 -12.54 18.69 -16.70
N GLU A 356 -12.41 18.61 -18.02
CA GLU A 356 -11.13 18.36 -18.69
C GLU A 356 -10.08 19.43 -18.37
N ARG A 357 -10.50 20.68 -18.22
CA ARG A 357 -9.57 21.78 -17.94
C ARG A 357 -9.05 21.77 -16.50
N TYR A 358 -9.87 21.45 -15.50
CA TYR A 358 -9.54 21.68 -14.10
C TYR A 358 -9.34 20.38 -13.30
N PHE A 359 -9.85 19.26 -13.76
CA PHE A 359 -9.78 17.97 -13.09
C PHE A 359 -9.13 16.89 -13.96
N GLY A 360 -9.50 16.75 -15.22
CA GLY A 360 -8.91 15.83 -16.18
C GLY A 360 -7.45 16.17 -16.44
N VAL A 361 -7.17 17.43 -16.73
CA VAL A 361 -5.81 18.02 -16.87
C VAL A 361 -4.87 17.16 -17.72
N SER A 362 -5.38 16.63 -18.83
CA SER A 362 -4.60 15.82 -19.77
C SER A 362 -3.31 16.54 -20.18
N GLN A 363 -2.20 15.83 -20.15
CA GLN A 363 -0.88 16.36 -20.46
C GLN A 363 -0.49 16.06 -21.91
N ARG A 364 0.36 16.93 -22.48
CA ARG A 364 0.96 16.74 -23.81
C ARG A 364 2.33 16.05 -23.75
N ALA A 365 2.72 15.56 -22.58
CA ALA A 365 4.03 14.94 -22.38
C ALA A 365 4.10 13.60 -23.11
N ASP A 366 5.21 13.37 -23.79
CA ASP A 366 5.55 12.06 -24.36
C ASP A 366 6.37 11.27 -23.34
N ILE A 367 5.77 10.23 -22.77
CA ILE A 367 6.39 9.38 -21.75
C ILE A 367 7.62 8.66 -22.30
N SER A 368 7.61 8.25 -23.57
CA SER A 368 8.76 7.59 -24.19
C SER A 368 9.93 8.55 -24.40
N ALA A 369 9.64 9.76 -24.85
CA ALA A 369 10.65 10.80 -24.99
C ALA A 369 11.23 11.21 -23.62
N LEU A 370 10.39 11.28 -22.61
CA LEU A 370 10.80 11.57 -21.23
C LEU A 370 11.72 10.49 -20.68
N GLY A 371 11.37 9.21 -20.82
CA GLY A 371 12.26 8.10 -20.44
C GLY A 371 13.61 8.16 -21.16
N ALA A 372 13.61 8.41 -22.47
CA ALA A 372 14.83 8.57 -23.26
C ALA A 372 15.71 9.75 -22.79
N ALA A 373 15.10 10.87 -22.37
CA ALA A 373 15.84 12.01 -21.83
C ALA A 373 16.62 11.67 -20.53
N TYR A 374 16.11 10.74 -19.74
CA TYR A 374 16.80 10.21 -18.55
C TYR A 374 17.64 8.96 -18.83
N GLY A 375 17.73 8.51 -20.09
CA GLY A 375 18.46 7.29 -20.45
C GLY A 375 17.78 5.99 -20.02
N VAL A 376 16.49 6.04 -19.71
CA VAL A 376 15.68 4.89 -19.26
C VAL A 376 14.97 4.25 -20.45
N LYS A 377 15.08 2.92 -20.56
CA LYS A 377 14.39 2.14 -21.58
C LYS A 377 12.87 2.24 -21.39
N THR A 378 12.16 2.68 -22.42
CA THR A 378 10.71 2.75 -22.42
C THR A 378 10.14 1.88 -23.55
N ARG A 379 9.08 1.15 -23.24
CA ARG A 379 8.32 0.34 -24.21
C ARG A 379 6.85 0.71 -24.13
N THR A 380 6.23 0.98 -25.27
CA THR A 380 4.77 1.05 -25.34
C THR A 380 4.19 -0.34 -25.50
N ILE A 381 3.25 -0.70 -24.65
CA ILE A 381 2.62 -2.01 -24.59
C ILE A 381 1.21 -1.89 -25.15
N SER A 382 0.90 -2.72 -26.13
CA SER A 382 -0.37 -2.68 -26.87
C SER A 382 -1.29 -3.87 -26.59
N SER A 383 -0.81 -4.89 -25.84
CA SER A 383 -1.62 -6.06 -25.49
C SER A 383 -1.28 -6.62 -24.11
N LEU A 384 -2.26 -7.28 -23.48
CA LEU A 384 -2.06 -7.96 -22.18
C LEU A 384 -1.13 -9.17 -22.32
N THR A 385 -1.16 -9.86 -23.46
CA THR A 385 -0.22 -10.96 -23.79
C THR A 385 1.23 -10.44 -23.77
N GLN A 386 1.50 -9.33 -24.46
CA GLN A 386 2.83 -8.71 -24.43
C GLN A 386 3.27 -8.30 -23.02
N LEU A 387 2.35 -7.75 -22.22
CA LEU A 387 2.64 -7.40 -20.83
C LEU A 387 3.04 -8.65 -20.03
N ARG A 388 2.30 -9.73 -20.14
CA ARG A 388 2.55 -10.99 -19.44
C ARG A 388 3.93 -11.57 -19.80
N GLU A 389 4.30 -11.58 -21.08
CA GLU A 389 5.62 -12.03 -21.55
C GLU A 389 6.75 -11.19 -20.94
N ILE A 390 6.58 -9.86 -20.88
CA ILE A 390 7.59 -8.97 -20.29
C ILE A 390 7.70 -9.21 -18.78
N LEU A 391 6.59 -9.34 -18.06
CA LEU A 391 6.62 -9.50 -16.61
C LEU A 391 7.19 -10.85 -16.16
N THR A 392 7.15 -11.87 -17.00
CA THR A 392 7.79 -13.16 -16.75
C THR A 392 9.27 -13.20 -17.11
N SER A 393 9.78 -12.17 -17.79
CA SER A 393 11.20 -12.06 -18.16
C SER A 393 12.01 -11.32 -17.09
N PRO A 394 13.29 -11.58 -16.91
CA PRO A 394 14.17 -10.77 -16.06
C PRO A 394 14.19 -9.30 -16.47
N VAL A 395 14.41 -8.41 -15.51
CA VAL A 395 14.67 -6.98 -15.74
C VAL A 395 16.05 -6.61 -15.24
N GLU A 396 16.78 -5.89 -16.07
CA GLU A 396 18.08 -5.30 -15.72
C GLU A 396 17.91 -3.79 -15.62
N GLY A 397 18.19 -3.24 -14.43
CA GLY A 397 18.01 -1.82 -14.18
C GLY A 397 16.54 -1.37 -14.22
N LEU A 398 16.32 -0.12 -14.60
CA LEU A 398 14.99 0.49 -14.67
C LEU A 398 14.42 0.39 -16.09
N GLU A 399 13.21 -0.12 -16.23
CA GLU A 399 12.43 0.01 -17.48
C GLU A 399 11.05 0.60 -17.23
N ILE A 400 10.56 1.37 -18.18
CA ILE A 400 9.22 1.96 -18.19
C ILE A 400 8.37 1.20 -19.19
N LEU A 401 7.20 0.72 -18.76
CA LEU A 401 6.17 0.12 -19.59
C LEU A 401 5.01 1.12 -19.69
N HIS A 402 4.88 1.77 -20.82
CA HIS A 402 3.82 2.74 -21.10
C HIS A 402 2.61 2.03 -21.70
N LEU A 403 1.48 2.09 -21.04
CA LEU A 403 0.22 1.49 -21.47
C LEU A 403 -0.86 2.57 -21.65
N PRO A 404 -1.12 3.01 -22.89
CA PRO A 404 -2.32 3.78 -23.17
C PRO A 404 -3.57 2.93 -22.91
N ILE A 405 -4.47 3.43 -22.06
CA ILE A 405 -5.70 2.73 -21.66
C ILE A 405 -6.90 3.68 -21.71
N SER A 406 -8.09 3.11 -21.73
CA SER A 406 -9.31 3.88 -21.48
C SER A 406 -9.46 4.22 -20.00
N ARG A 407 -10.11 5.33 -19.68
CA ARG A 407 -10.43 5.72 -18.29
C ARG A 407 -11.23 4.63 -17.59
N PRO A 408 -10.84 4.19 -16.39
CA PRO A 408 -11.44 3.04 -15.71
C PRO A 408 -12.74 3.38 -14.95
N THR A 409 -13.25 4.59 -15.05
CA THR A 409 -14.38 5.09 -14.24
C THR A 409 -15.63 4.23 -14.37
N LYS A 410 -15.96 3.79 -15.59
CA LYS A 410 -17.12 2.91 -15.83
C LYS A 410 -16.91 1.53 -15.22
N ASP A 411 -15.69 1.01 -15.28
CA ASP A 411 -15.35 -0.28 -14.68
C ASP A 411 -15.46 -0.23 -13.17
N ILE A 412 -14.88 0.80 -12.56
CA ILE A 412 -14.95 1.02 -11.11
C ILE A 412 -16.41 1.12 -10.65
N ALA A 413 -17.25 1.87 -11.39
CA ALA A 413 -18.66 1.99 -11.06
C ALA A 413 -19.41 0.66 -11.20
N HIS A 414 -19.14 -0.10 -12.25
CA HIS A 414 -19.73 -1.42 -12.48
C HIS A 414 -19.33 -2.42 -11.38
N LEU A 415 -18.04 -2.53 -11.06
CA LEU A 415 -17.56 -3.47 -10.06
C LEU A 415 -18.08 -3.18 -8.65
N ARG A 416 -18.36 -1.92 -8.33
CA ARG A 416 -19.00 -1.55 -7.06
C ARG A 416 -20.48 -1.90 -6.99
N SER A 417 -21.12 -2.11 -8.12
CA SER A 417 -22.53 -2.48 -8.19
C SER A 417 -22.79 -3.99 -8.30
N LEU A 418 -21.72 -4.81 -8.32
CA LEU A 418 -21.81 -6.26 -8.25
C LEU A 418 -22.31 -6.71 -6.87
#